data_460b1d72711946bb1c6c952c3770fb1f
#
_entry.id   460b1d72711946bb1c6c952c3770fb1f
#
_cell.length_a   1.000
_cell.length_b   1.000
_cell.length_c   1.000
_cell.angle_alpha   90.00
_cell.angle_beta   90.00
_cell.angle_gamma   90.00
#
_symmetry.space_group_name_H-M   'P 1'
#
loop_
_entity.id
_entity.type
_entity.pdbx_description
1 polymer ?
#
loop_
_entity_poly.entity_id
_entity_poly.type
_entity_poly.pdbx_seq_one_letter_code
_entity_poly.pdbx_strand_id
1 'polypeptide(L)'
;WVSEIFPHVGALADELCVFWEAAFSTSYERFRSILAGEELAHNRDVVYLVRHGDALAGTCHLTTPARSCRLGGLGEVATAPAFRSRGIATHLCRLARDEFRQSSGAALFLGTGNPEAARVYRRLGWCKLAGANVMVCVSGDESPEAFLVDYFREPGSVNAVAASAGMRIAMIPLLVFPHDDMVLDASAGMLSTRYAVQHS
;
A
#
# COMPACT_ATOMS: atom_id res chain seq x y z
N TRP A 1 11.39 -8.12 -15.60
CA TRP A 1 10.46 -7.83 -14.49
C TRP A 1 10.67 -8.91 -13.47
N VAL A 2 10.88 -8.50 -12.22
CA VAL A 2 11.11 -9.45 -11.11
C VAL A 2 10.18 -9.06 -9.98
N SER A 3 9.54 -10.03 -9.33
CA SER A 3 8.86 -9.85 -8.04
C SER A 3 9.69 -10.53 -6.96
N GLU A 4 9.89 -9.85 -5.86
CA GLU A 4 10.63 -10.33 -4.71
C GLU A 4 9.69 -10.43 -3.52
N ILE A 5 9.73 -11.53 -2.80
CA ILE A 5 8.96 -11.74 -1.56
C ILE A 5 9.92 -11.56 -0.39
N PHE A 6 9.50 -10.81 0.61
CA PHE A 6 10.28 -10.67 1.85
C PHE A 6 10.51 -12.04 2.54
N PRO A 7 11.60 -12.25 3.25
CA PRO A 7 12.56 -11.23 3.71
C PRO A 7 13.66 -10.90 2.70
N HIS A 8 14.10 -9.65 2.73
CA HIS A 8 15.27 -9.18 1.99
C HIS A 8 16.32 -8.66 2.97
N VAL A 9 17.51 -9.22 2.92
CA VAL A 9 18.63 -8.81 3.77
C VAL A 9 19.85 -8.45 2.92
N GLY A 10 20.79 -7.72 3.51
CA GLY A 10 22.04 -7.34 2.85
C GLY A 10 21.81 -6.34 1.71
N ALA A 11 22.54 -6.50 0.62
CA ALA A 11 22.68 -5.51 -0.44
C ALA A 11 21.35 -5.05 -1.07
N LEU A 12 20.37 -5.94 -1.24
CA LEU A 12 19.07 -5.58 -1.82
C LEU A 12 18.25 -4.71 -0.85
N ALA A 13 18.24 -5.03 0.44
CA ALA A 13 17.54 -4.23 1.44
C ALA A 13 18.13 -2.82 1.53
N ASP A 14 19.45 -2.72 1.49
CA ASP A 14 20.16 -1.45 1.48
C ASP A 14 19.84 -0.65 0.21
N GLU A 15 19.88 -1.27 -0.94
CA GLU A 15 19.56 -0.64 -2.22
C GLU A 15 18.11 -0.13 -2.25
N LEU A 16 17.13 -0.91 -1.76
CA LEU A 16 15.73 -0.50 -1.68
C LEU A 16 15.55 0.70 -0.76
N CYS A 17 16.16 0.69 0.43
CA CYS A 17 16.08 1.82 1.36
C CYS A 17 16.66 3.09 0.74
N VAL A 18 17.86 3.03 0.16
CA VAL A 18 18.49 4.18 -0.50
C VAL A 18 17.62 4.69 -1.67
N PHE A 19 17.08 3.79 -2.46
CA PHE A 19 16.22 4.14 -3.60
C PHE A 19 14.94 4.86 -3.15
N TRP A 20 14.29 4.37 -2.10
CA TRP A 20 13.07 4.97 -1.57
C TRP A 20 13.33 6.27 -0.82
N GLU A 21 14.43 6.38 -0.07
CA GLU A 21 14.86 7.64 0.56
C GLU A 21 15.06 8.75 -0.48
N ALA A 22 15.73 8.43 -1.58
CA ALA A 22 15.90 9.37 -2.68
C ALA A 22 14.58 9.72 -3.40
N ALA A 23 13.68 8.75 -3.54
CA ALA A 23 12.41 8.96 -4.24
C ALA A 23 11.38 9.75 -3.43
N PHE A 24 11.38 9.59 -2.10
CA PHE A 24 10.33 10.09 -1.21
C PHE A 24 10.81 11.15 -0.23
N SER A 25 12.11 11.43 -0.18
CA SER A 25 12.74 12.42 0.71
C SER A 25 12.40 12.16 2.19
N THR A 26 12.37 10.90 2.60
CA THR A 26 12.10 10.46 3.98
C THR A 26 12.98 9.27 4.33
N SER A 27 13.35 9.12 5.61
CA SER A 27 14.14 7.97 6.05
C SER A 27 13.36 6.66 5.95
N TYR A 28 14.03 5.63 5.45
CA TYR A 28 13.54 4.25 5.38
C TYR A 28 14.25 3.31 6.37
N GLU A 29 15.03 3.85 7.31
CA GLU A 29 15.76 3.04 8.29
C GLU A 29 14.85 2.08 9.06
N ARG A 30 13.67 2.57 9.49
CA ARG A 30 12.67 1.73 10.17
C ARG A 30 12.07 0.65 9.28
N PHE A 31 12.18 0.78 7.96
CA PHE A 31 11.67 -0.21 7.03
C PHE A 31 12.61 -1.41 6.89
N ARG A 32 13.86 -1.30 7.34
CA ARG A 32 14.84 -2.40 7.31
C ARG A 32 14.38 -3.62 8.07
N SER A 33 13.73 -3.43 9.22
CA SER A 33 13.19 -4.53 10.00
C SER A 33 12.08 -5.28 9.25
N ILE A 34 11.21 -4.55 8.57
CA ILE A 34 10.16 -5.14 7.71
C ILE A 34 10.82 -5.92 6.57
N LEU A 35 11.80 -5.32 5.88
CA LEU A 35 12.56 -6.01 4.82
C LEU A 35 13.27 -7.27 5.33
N ALA A 36 13.77 -7.24 6.56
CA ALA A 36 14.39 -8.39 7.22
C ALA A 36 13.38 -9.47 7.64
N GLY A 37 12.08 -9.22 7.51
CA GLY A 37 11.04 -10.21 7.78
C GLY A 37 10.45 -10.18 9.18
N GLU A 38 10.65 -9.14 9.97
CA GLU A 38 10.07 -9.04 11.33
C GLU A 38 8.53 -9.11 11.33
N GLU A 39 7.89 -8.73 10.24
CA GLU A 39 6.42 -8.75 10.11
C GLU A 39 5.86 -9.98 9.37
N LEU A 40 6.65 -10.96 8.98
CA LEU A 40 6.19 -12.14 8.21
C LEU A 40 5.09 -12.95 8.88
N ALA A 41 5.03 -12.96 10.23
CA ALA A 41 3.94 -13.60 10.96
C ALA A 41 2.60 -12.86 10.81
N HIS A 42 2.62 -11.61 10.37
CA HIS A 42 1.49 -10.69 10.31
C HIS A 42 1.11 -10.27 8.91
N ASN A 43 2.10 -10.09 8.04
CA ASN A 43 1.93 -9.57 6.69
C ASN A 43 2.67 -10.42 5.66
N ARG A 44 2.11 -10.51 4.46
CA ARG A 44 2.80 -10.93 3.25
C ARG A 44 3.16 -9.68 2.46
N ASP A 45 4.43 -9.49 2.22
CA ASP A 45 4.97 -8.35 1.50
C ASP A 45 5.64 -8.83 0.21
N VAL A 46 5.37 -8.14 -0.90
CA VAL A 46 5.94 -8.42 -2.22
C VAL A 46 6.43 -7.12 -2.83
N VAL A 47 7.68 -7.06 -3.22
CA VAL A 47 8.24 -5.95 -3.99
C VAL A 47 8.35 -6.37 -5.45
N TYR A 48 7.65 -5.65 -6.30
CA TYR A 48 7.83 -5.73 -7.76
C TYR A 48 8.88 -4.71 -8.15
N LEU A 49 9.90 -5.12 -8.88
CA LEU A 49 10.99 -4.23 -9.27
C LEU A 49 11.39 -4.40 -10.73
N VAL A 50 11.99 -3.36 -11.27
CA VAL A 50 12.59 -3.31 -12.61
C VAL A 50 14.02 -2.86 -12.48
N ARG A 51 14.93 -3.59 -13.12
CA ARG A 51 16.33 -3.19 -13.28
C ARG A 51 16.63 -2.82 -14.73
N HIS A 52 17.60 -1.95 -14.88
CA HIS A 52 18.26 -1.64 -16.15
C HIS A 52 19.76 -1.80 -15.93
N GLY A 53 20.33 -2.90 -16.40
CA GLY A 53 21.64 -3.36 -15.93
C GLY A 53 21.57 -3.65 -14.42
N ASP A 54 22.53 -3.14 -13.69
CA ASP A 54 22.58 -3.28 -12.22
C ASP A 54 21.75 -2.23 -11.48
N ALA A 55 21.27 -1.19 -12.17
CA ALA A 55 20.55 -0.09 -11.54
C ALA A 55 19.06 -0.41 -11.34
N LEU A 56 18.53 -0.07 -10.16
CA LEU A 56 17.10 -0.14 -9.88
C LEU A 56 16.37 0.97 -10.62
N ALA A 57 15.50 0.60 -11.57
CA ALA A 57 14.76 1.54 -12.40
C ALA A 57 13.37 1.89 -11.84
N GLY A 58 12.74 0.98 -11.09
CA GLY A 58 11.46 1.25 -10.46
C GLY A 58 11.01 0.14 -9.53
N THR A 59 10.12 0.51 -8.61
CA THR A 59 9.55 -0.39 -7.58
C THR A 59 8.06 -0.18 -7.41
N CYS A 60 7.39 -1.19 -6.86
CA CYS A 60 6.03 -1.16 -6.34
C CYS A 60 5.94 -2.22 -5.23
N HIS A 61 5.43 -1.84 -4.06
CA HIS A 61 5.30 -2.73 -2.92
C HIS A 61 3.83 -3.04 -2.66
N LEU A 62 3.51 -4.32 -2.53
CA LEU A 62 2.20 -4.83 -2.15
C LEU A 62 2.29 -5.48 -0.77
N THR A 63 1.47 -5.01 0.16
CA THR A 63 1.31 -5.60 1.50
C THR A 63 -0.09 -6.16 1.65
N THR A 64 -0.21 -7.39 2.12
CA THR A 64 -1.49 -8.01 2.51
C THR A 64 -1.37 -8.64 3.89
N PRO A 65 -2.42 -8.57 4.74
CA PRO A 65 -2.39 -9.30 6.02
C PRO A 65 -2.25 -10.81 5.79
N ALA A 66 -1.38 -11.47 6.55
CA ALA A 66 -1.10 -12.89 6.41
C ALA A 66 -2.34 -13.79 6.64
N ARG A 67 -3.29 -13.33 7.47
CA ARG A 67 -4.51 -14.08 7.81
C ARG A 67 -5.70 -13.83 6.88
N SER A 68 -5.67 -12.75 6.10
CA SER A 68 -6.76 -12.39 5.19
C SER A 68 -6.24 -11.50 4.07
N CYS A 69 -6.29 -11.99 2.85
CA CYS A 69 -5.89 -11.22 1.67
C CYS A 69 -7.03 -10.35 1.09
N ARG A 70 -8.19 -10.22 1.77
CA ARG A 70 -9.29 -9.40 1.26
C ARG A 70 -8.93 -7.94 1.04
N LEU A 71 -8.09 -7.38 1.91
CA LEU A 71 -7.62 -6.00 1.80
C LEU A 71 -6.11 -6.00 1.57
N GLY A 72 -5.64 -5.05 0.79
CA GLY A 72 -4.22 -4.86 0.55
C GLY A 72 -3.83 -3.38 0.49
N GLY A 73 -2.57 -3.10 0.74
CA GLY A 73 -1.95 -1.79 0.59
C GLY A 73 -0.93 -1.78 -0.54
N LEU A 74 -0.96 -0.75 -1.38
CA LEU A 74 0.04 -0.52 -2.40
C LEU A 74 0.89 0.68 -2.02
N GLY A 75 2.19 0.48 -1.93
CA GLY A 75 3.14 1.51 -1.52
C GLY A 75 4.44 1.47 -2.32
N GLU A 76 5.37 2.33 -1.93
CA GLU A 76 6.73 2.39 -2.49
C GLU A 76 6.76 2.36 -4.02
N VAL A 77 5.74 2.96 -4.67
CA VAL A 77 5.68 3.10 -6.12
C VAL A 77 6.62 4.22 -6.53
N ALA A 78 7.79 3.85 -6.99
CA ALA A 78 8.84 4.77 -7.38
C ALA A 78 9.42 4.42 -8.75
N THR A 79 9.89 5.44 -9.47
CA THR A 79 10.64 5.27 -10.72
C THR A 79 11.81 6.25 -10.70
N ALA A 80 13.00 5.72 -10.91
CA ALA A 80 14.21 6.54 -10.97
C ALA A 80 14.07 7.63 -12.05
N PRO A 81 14.56 8.86 -11.83
CA PRO A 81 14.34 10.00 -12.72
C PRO A 81 14.68 9.71 -14.19
N ALA A 82 15.80 9.02 -14.46
CA ALA A 82 16.25 8.67 -15.80
C ALA A 82 15.32 7.70 -16.56
N PHE A 83 14.39 7.03 -15.85
CA PHE A 83 13.49 6.03 -16.40
C PHE A 83 12.01 6.42 -16.34
N ARG A 84 11.69 7.64 -15.92
CA ARG A 84 10.32 8.16 -15.89
C ARG A 84 9.71 8.25 -17.28
N SER A 85 8.40 8.34 -17.35
CA SER A 85 7.61 8.42 -18.59
C SER A 85 7.76 7.21 -19.54
N ARG A 86 8.29 6.08 -19.04
CA ARG A 86 8.45 4.83 -19.82
C ARG A 86 7.43 3.75 -19.41
N GLY A 87 6.41 4.10 -18.65
CA GLY A 87 5.35 3.16 -18.25
C GLY A 87 5.70 2.19 -17.13
N ILE A 88 6.88 2.32 -16.48
CA ILE A 88 7.36 1.39 -15.44
C ILE A 88 6.37 1.32 -14.27
N ALA A 89 6.01 2.46 -13.67
CA ALA A 89 5.04 2.48 -12.57
C ALA A 89 3.69 1.87 -12.96
N THR A 90 3.19 2.20 -14.16
CA THR A 90 1.94 1.61 -14.69
C THR A 90 2.01 0.10 -14.78
N HIS A 91 3.12 -0.43 -15.25
CA HIS A 91 3.30 -1.88 -15.41
C HIS A 91 3.39 -2.59 -14.05
N LEU A 92 4.20 -2.07 -13.14
CA LEU A 92 4.37 -2.66 -11.80
C LEU A 92 3.08 -2.62 -10.98
N CYS A 93 2.36 -1.49 -10.99
CA CYS A 93 1.06 -1.40 -10.31
C CYS A 93 0.01 -2.35 -10.92
N ARG A 94 0.05 -2.56 -12.24
CA ARG A 94 -0.83 -3.55 -12.89
C ARG A 94 -0.52 -4.96 -12.42
N LEU A 95 0.74 -5.36 -12.40
CA LEU A 95 1.16 -6.68 -11.90
C LEU A 95 0.70 -6.90 -10.47
N ALA A 96 0.98 -5.97 -9.56
CA ALA A 96 0.57 -6.04 -8.17
C ALA A 96 -0.96 -6.15 -8.01
N ARG A 97 -1.73 -5.31 -8.74
CA ARG A 97 -3.19 -5.35 -8.73
C ARG A 97 -3.73 -6.70 -9.23
N ASP A 98 -3.19 -7.18 -10.33
CA ASP A 98 -3.69 -8.41 -10.98
C ASP A 98 -3.36 -9.65 -10.13
N GLU A 99 -2.19 -9.72 -9.51
CA GLU A 99 -1.84 -10.76 -8.54
C GLU A 99 -2.75 -10.70 -7.29
N PHE A 100 -3.01 -9.50 -6.78
CA PHE A 100 -3.91 -9.31 -5.65
C PHE A 100 -5.33 -9.82 -5.97
N ARG A 101 -5.87 -9.50 -7.14
CA ARG A 101 -7.17 -9.99 -7.60
C ARG A 101 -7.21 -11.51 -7.76
N GLN A 102 -6.16 -12.10 -8.31
CA GLN A 102 -6.02 -13.57 -8.46
C GLN A 102 -5.99 -14.27 -7.10
N SER A 103 -5.50 -13.59 -6.07
CA SER A 103 -5.49 -14.07 -4.68
C SER A 103 -6.81 -13.80 -3.93
N SER A 104 -7.91 -13.51 -4.65
CA SER A 104 -9.22 -13.19 -4.10
C SER A 104 -9.25 -11.91 -3.24
N GLY A 105 -8.35 -10.98 -3.51
CA GLY A 105 -8.33 -9.66 -2.89
C GLY A 105 -9.54 -8.83 -3.31
N ALA A 106 -10.17 -8.13 -2.37
CA ALA A 106 -11.38 -7.34 -2.63
C ALA A 106 -11.09 -5.86 -2.85
N ALA A 107 -10.19 -5.25 -2.09
CA ALA A 107 -9.86 -3.84 -2.25
C ALA A 107 -8.39 -3.54 -1.94
N LEU A 108 -7.74 -2.80 -2.84
CA LEU A 108 -6.39 -2.25 -2.69
C LEU A 108 -6.45 -0.77 -2.38
N PHE A 109 -5.76 -0.38 -1.31
CA PHE A 109 -5.63 1.01 -0.87
C PHE A 109 -4.25 1.56 -1.21
N LEU A 110 -4.18 2.83 -1.54
CA LEU A 110 -2.94 3.60 -1.61
C LEU A 110 -3.18 5.06 -1.25
N GLY A 111 -2.15 5.71 -0.71
CA GLY A 111 -2.14 7.15 -0.46
C GLY A 111 -1.27 7.88 -1.48
N THR A 112 -1.71 9.00 -2.00
CA THR A 112 -0.87 9.86 -2.85
C THR A 112 -1.32 11.31 -2.81
N GLY A 113 -0.37 12.23 -2.59
CA GLY A 113 -0.52 13.66 -2.83
C GLY A 113 -0.02 14.10 -4.21
N ASN A 114 0.57 13.20 -5.00
CA ASN A 114 1.11 13.51 -6.30
C ASN A 114 0.05 13.36 -7.41
N PRO A 115 -0.36 14.45 -8.10
CA PRO A 115 -1.41 14.40 -9.12
C PRO A 115 -1.01 13.57 -10.35
N GLU A 116 0.26 13.47 -10.68
CA GLU A 116 0.73 12.64 -11.80
C GLU A 116 0.64 11.15 -11.46
N ALA A 117 1.04 10.76 -10.27
CA ALA A 117 0.86 9.40 -9.77
C ALA A 117 -0.63 9.05 -9.71
N ALA A 118 -1.48 9.94 -9.21
CA ALA A 118 -2.93 9.74 -9.19
C ALA A 118 -3.53 9.50 -10.58
N ARG A 119 -3.00 10.14 -11.63
CA ARG A 119 -3.44 9.87 -13.02
C ARG A 119 -3.09 8.44 -13.46
N VAL A 120 -1.90 7.94 -13.08
CA VAL A 120 -1.51 6.55 -13.36
C VAL A 120 -2.47 5.59 -12.68
N TYR A 121 -2.74 5.79 -11.40
CA TYR A 121 -3.62 4.93 -10.63
C TYR A 121 -5.06 4.93 -11.16
N ARG A 122 -5.61 6.10 -11.52
CA ARG A 122 -6.96 6.19 -12.14
C ARG A 122 -7.06 5.35 -13.42
N ARG A 123 -6.07 5.40 -14.30
CA ARG A 123 -6.04 4.58 -15.53
C ARG A 123 -6.01 3.08 -15.26
N LEU A 124 -5.57 2.69 -14.08
CA LEU A 124 -5.52 1.30 -13.62
C LEU A 124 -6.74 0.89 -12.77
N GLY A 125 -7.72 1.79 -12.58
CA GLY A 125 -8.97 1.50 -11.89
C GLY A 125 -9.03 1.93 -10.43
N TRP A 126 -8.03 2.67 -9.93
CA TRP A 126 -8.16 3.31 -8.62
C TRP A 126 -9.03 4.54 -8.69
N CYS A 127 -10.00 4.63 -7.80
CA CYS A 127 -10.82 5.82 -7.59
C CYS A 127 -10.41 6.54 -6.32
N LYS A 128 -10.44 7.87 -6.33
CA LYS A 128 -10.18 8.66 -5.13
C LYS A 128 -11.39 8.57 -4.22
N LEU A 129 -11.17 8.22 -2.96
CA LEU A 129 -12.21 8.26 -1.95
C LEU A 129 -12.54 9.72 -1.58
N ALA A 130 -13.83 10.05 -1.50
CA ALA A 130 -14.26 11.40 -1.14
C ALA A 130 -13.78 11.76 0.27
N GLY A 131 -13.27 12.98 0.43
CA GLY A 131 -12.80 13.48 1.73
C GLY A 131 -11.44 12.95 2.21
N ALA A 132 -10.81 11.98 1.51
CA ALA A 132 -9.54 11.39 1.93
C ALA A 132 -8.44 11.51 0.86
N ASN A 133 -7.16 11.52 1.28
CA ASN A 133 -6.03 11.39 0.37
C ASN A 133 -5.69 9.92 0.04
N VAL A 134 -6.72 9.09 0.01
CA VAL A 134 -6.64 7.67 -0.28
C VAL A 134 -7.33 7.39 -1.60
N MET A 135 -6.73 6.52 -2.40
CA MET A 135 -7.35 5.93 -3.58
C MET A 135 -7.58 4.45 -3.34
N VAL A 136 -8.70 3.95 -3.84
CA VAL A 136 -9.13 2.56 -3.67
C VAL A 136 -9.38 1.93 -5.03
N CYS A 137 -8.84 0.72 -5.23
CA CYS A 137 -9.16 -0.11 -6.37
C CYS A 137 -9.95 -1.33 -5.86
N VAL A 138 -11.24 -1.33 -6.09
CA VAL A 138 -12.11 -2.46 -5.78
C VAL A 138 -11.96 -3.52 -6.87
N SER A 139 -12.01 -4.79 -6.50
CA SER A 139 -11.90 -5.90 -7.46
C SER A 139 -13.23 -6.18 -8.19
N GLY A 140 -14.35 -5.82 -7.57
CA GLY A 140 -15.69 -5.85 -8.16
C GLY A 140 -16.01 -4.60 -9.00
N ASP A 141 -17.27 -4.46 -9.37
CA ASP A 141 -17.78 -3.35 -10.20
C ASP A 141 -18.36 -2.20 -9.36
N GLU A 142 -18.44 -2.37 -8.03
CA GLU A 142 -18.96 -1.36 -7.11
C GLU A 142 -17.99 -0.18 -6.92
N SER A 143 -18.53 0.97 -6.52
CA SER A 143 -17.71 2.11 -6.14
C SER A 143 -16.97 1.85 -4.81
N PRO A 144 -15.85 2.56 -4.53
CA PRO A 144 -15.18 2.48 -3.24
C PRO A 144 -16.10 2.73 -2.05
N GLU A 145 -17.00 3.69 -2.16
CA GLU A 145 -17.97 4.04 -1.11
C GLU A 145 -18.98 2.89 -0.89
N ALA A 146 -19.50 2.30 -1.97
CA ALA A 146 -20.40 1.15 -1.89
C ALA A 146 -19.70 -0.06 -1.28
N PHE A 147 -18.45 -0.32 -1.67
CA PHE A 147 -17.62 -1.37 -1.06
C PHE A 147 -17.45 -1.16 0.45
N LEU A 148 -17.14 0.07 0.89
CA LEU A 148 -16.96 0.36 2.31
C LEU A 148 -18.25 0.19 3.10
N VAL A 149 -19.39 0.65 2.57
CA VAL A 149 -20.71 0.44 3.19
C VAL A 149 -21.00 -1.05 3.34
N ASP A 150 -20.75 -1.85 2.33
CA ASP A 150 -20.96 -3.30 2.38
C ASP A 150 -19.99 -3.98 3.35
N TYR A 151 -18.72 -3.57 3.35
CA TYR A 151 -17.69 -4.12 4.23
C TYR A 151 -18.03 -3.95 5.72
N PHE A 152 -18.70 -2.86 6.10
CA PHE A 152 -19.10 -2.56 7.47
C PHE A 152 -20.59 -2.86 7.77
N ARG A 153 -21.34 -3.45 6.84
CA ARG A 153 -22.79 -3.67 6.98
C ARG A 153 -23.17 -4.58 8.14
N GLU A 154 -22.38 -5.61 8.36
CA GLU A 154 -22.64 -6.58 9.42
C GLU A 154 -21.62 -6.41 10.56
N PRO A 155 -22.01 -5.77 11.67
CA PRO A 155 -21.13 -5.71 12.82
C PRO A 155 -20.97 -7.13 13.41
N GLY A 156 -19.78 -7.66 13.33
CA GLY A 156 -19.40 -8.84 14.08
C GLY A 156 -19.33 -8.56 15.59
N SER A 157 -19.02 -9.58 16.38
CA SER A 157 -18.73 -9.39 17.81
C SER A 157 -17.53 -8.47 17.97
N VAL A 158 -17.68 -7.42 18.77
CA VAL A 158 -16.59 -6.48 19.08
C VAL A 158 -15.77 -7.02 20.23
N ASN A 159 -14.48 -7.23 20.01
CA ASN A 159 -13.52 -7.63 21.02
C ASN A 159 -12.34 -6.64 21.03
N ALA A 160 -11.93 -6.21 22.23
CA ALA A 160 -10.70 -5.45 22.37
C ALA A 160 -9.50 -6.40 22.28
N VAL A 161 -8.57 -6.09 21.37
CA VAL A 161 -7.35 -6.87 21.16
C VAL A 161 -6.14 -5.95 21.10
N ALA A 162 -4.97 -6.48 21.44
CA ALA A 162 -3.72 -5.73 21.24
C ALA A 162 -3.47 -5.54 19.74
N ALA A 163 -3.12 -4.33 19.35
CA ALA A 163 -2.79 -4.01 17.95
C ALA A 163 -1.52 -4.77 17.51
N SER A 164 -1.51 -5.21 16.28
CA SER A 164 -0.36 -5.86 15.64
C SER A 164 -0.13 -5.29 14.23
N ALA A 165 1.03 -5.54 13.67
CA ALA A 165 1.37 -5.12 12.31
C ALA A 165 0.36 -5.61 11.26
N GLY A 166 -0.24 -6.79 11.44
CA GLY A 166 -1.26 -7.35 10.55
C GLY A 166 -2.58 -6.58 10.52
N MET A 167 -2.81 -5.68 11.46
CA MET A 167 -4.00 -4.83 11.47
C MET A 167 -3.82 -3.54 10.64
N ARG A 168 -2.60 -3.21 10.25
CA ARG A 168 -2.28 -1.95 9.56
C ARG A 168 -3.15 -1.70 8.34
N ILE A 169 -3.30 -2.70 7.47
CA ILE A 169 -4.12 -2.58 6.27
C ILE A 169 -5.62 -2.55 6.61
N ALA A 170 -6.07 -3.40 7.55
CA ALA A 170 -7.47 -3.46 7.95
C ALA A 170 -7.96 -2.18 8.66
N MET A 171 -7.07 -1.40 9.24
CA MET A 171 -7.40 -0.10 9.84
C MET A 171 -7.65 1.00 8.79
N ILE A 172 -7.13 0.87 7.58
CA ILE A 172 -7.31 1.90 6.54
C ILE A 172 -8.80 2.16 6.27
N PRO A 173 -9.64 1.16 5.93
CA PRO A 173 -11.05 1.40 5.72
C PRO A 173 -11.76 1.96 6.96
N LEU A 174 -11.37 1.55 8.16
CA LEU A 174 -11.94 2.09 9.40
C LEU A 174 -11.66 3.59 9.55
N LEU A 175 -10.46 4.03 9.19
CA LEU A 175 -10.03 5.43 9.33
C LEU A 175 -10.57 6.34 8.22
N VAL A 176 -10.82 5.80 7.03
CA VAL A 176 -11.30 6.58 5.87
C VAL A 176 -12.81 6.48 5.65
N PHE A 177 -13.49 5.57 6.36
CA PHE A 177 -14.95 5.48 6.32
C PHE A 177 -15.55 6.74 6.95
N PRO A 178 -16.55 7.39 6.32
CA PRO A 178 -17.19 8.56 6.89
C PRO A 178 -17.84 8.25 8.25
N HIS A 179 -17.49 9.00 9.28
CA HIS A 179 -18.05 8.92 10.62
C HIS A 179 -18.02 10.30 11.27
N ASP A 180 -18.88 10.53 12.27
CA ASP A 180 -18.95 11.79 12.99
C ASP A 180 -17.89 11.93 14.10
N ASP A 181 -17.21 10.82 14.41
CA ASP A 181 -16.19 10.77 15.45
C ASP A 181 -14.82 11.17 14.90
N MET A 182 -14.06 11.89 15.74
CA MET A 182 -12.67 12.20 15.43
C MET A 182 -11.79 10.98 15.66
N VAL A 183 -11.17 10.46 14.61
CA VAL A 183 -10.16 9.42 14.74
C VAL A 183 -8.80 10.08 14.98
N LEU A 184 -8.28 9.95 16.19
CA LEU A 184 -6.92 10.35 16.52
C LEU A 184 -5.96 9.22 16.15
N ASP A 185 -5.24 9.36 15.04
CA ASP A 185 -3.98 8.65 14.88
C ASP A 185 -2.95 9.37 15.75
N ALA A 186 -2.75 8.86 16.96
CA ALA A 186 -1.81 9.41 17.93
C ALA A 186 -0.34 9.19 17.52
N SER A 187 -0.03 9.16 16.24
CA SER A 187 1.30 8.89 15.69
C SER A 187 1.90 7.57 16.17
N ALA A 188 1.03 6.58 16.39
CA ALA A 188 1.43 5.26 16.86
C ALA A 188 2.28 4.49 15.83
N GLY A 189 2.53 5.08 14.67
CA GLY A 189 3.29 4.47 13.58
C GLY A 189 2.58 3.26 12.94
N MET A 190 1.32 3.05 13.26
CA MET A 190 0.53 1.92 12.75
C MET A 190 0.04 2.17 11.34
N LEU A 191 -0.11 3.43 10.95
CA LEU A 191 -0.43 3.83 9.60
C LEU A 191 0.83 4.39 8.94
N SER A 192 1.04 4.09 7.67
CA SER A 192 2.01 4.82 6.89
C SER A 192 1.63 6.30 6.91
N THR A 193 2.59 7.20 7.10
CA THR A 193 2.38 8.66 7.01
C THR A 193 1.78 9.11 5.67
N ARG A 194 1.76 8.23 4.68
CA ARG A 194 1.14 8.43 3.37
C ARG A 194 -0.38 8.30 3.40
N TYR A 195 -0.92 7.60 4.36
CA TYR A 195 -2.35 7.60 4.66
C TYR A 195 -2.65 8.72 5.67
N ALA A 196 -2.10 9.91 5.43
CA ALA A 196 -2.44 11.06 6.26
C ALA A 196 -3.96 11.17 6.26
N VAL A 197 -4.57 10.57 7.28
CA VAL A 197 -5.97 10.76 7.58
C VAL A 197 -6.10 12.21 7.91
N GLN A 198 -6.98 12.85 7.24
CA GLN A 198 -7.15 14.29 7.29
C GLN A 198 -7.26 14.81 8.70
N HIS A 199 -6.46 15.79 8.92
CA HIS A 199 -6.84 16.84 9.80
C HIS A 199 -7.95 17.65 9.10
N SER A 200 -9.17 17.52 9.57
CA SER A 200 -10.24 18.47 9.29
C SER A 200 -9.83 19.88 9.72
#